data_44b79d669a05ce69d6c554f2d573f46e
#
_entry.id   44b79d669a05ce69d6c554f2d573f46e
#
_cell.length_a   1.000
_cell.length_b   1.000
_cell.length_c   1.000
_cell.angle_alpha   90.00
_cell.angle_beta   90.00
_cell.angle_gamma   90.00
#
_symmetry.space_group_name_H-M   'P 1'
#
loop_
_entity.id
_entity.type
_entity.pdbx_description
1 polymer ?
#
loop_
_entity_poly.entity_id
_entity_poly.type
_entity_poly.pdbx_seq_one_letter_code
_entity_poly.pdbx_strand_id
1 'polypeptide(L)'
;MRVSTENLPRDNWHHFLRLRDLEQLKGHLDLPRNSKVLELGAGDGVQTTVLRTLFDDVVPIDVDPSGVVEGLIVADAADLPFEDNSFNVIFSSNVLEHVEDLDAAFAEMKRVLKPGGVMVHTMPTSIWKLIQLLLRPVASLVKIVKRLVPGLGKSSGRAVPLSHGESPRVSRSLVGRVIGLVVPTIHGTSGNHISELIEFSARSWQRKFDVVGLELKGSDPLYLHSPYDLMPYRLVGVRDLLGKLGFCSVRAYVLTDPTG
;
A
#
# COMPACT_ATOMS: atom_id res chain seq x y z
N MET A 1 17.99 -15.84 2.56
CA MET A 1 16.95 -16.72 1.98
C MET A 1 16.22 -15.96 0.90
N ARG A 2 16.21 -16.39 -0.35
CA ARG A 2 15.44 -15.71 -1.42
C ARG A 2 13.96 -16.03 -1.21
N VAL A 3 13.14 -15.04 -0.91
CA VAL A 3 11.70 -15.18 -1.15
C VAL A 3 11.58 -15.22 -2.68
N SER A 4 11.51 -16.42 -3.24
CA SER A 4 11.32 -16.58 -4.68
C SER A 4 9.88 -16.21 -4.99
N THR A 5 9.68 -15.25 -5.90
CA THR A 5 8.36 -14.88 -6.42
C THR A 5 7.65 -16.04 -7.12
N GLU A 6 8.38 -17.09 -7.49
CA GLU A 6 7.84 -18.29 -8.13
C GLU A 6 6.91 -19.10 -7.22
N ASN A 7 7.09 -19.00 -5.89
CA ASN A 7 6.32 -19.73 -4.88
C ASN A 7 5.28 -18.87 -4.15
N LEU A 8 5.05 -17.63 -4.58
CA LEU A 8 4.05 -16.77 -3.96
C LEU A 8 2.63 -17.29 -4.24
N PRO A 9 1.71 -17.24 -3.26
CA PRO A 9 0.33 -17.64 -3.46
C PRO A 9 -0.30 -16.79 -4.58
N ARG A 10 -0.55 -17.40 -5.72
CA ARG A 10 -1.14 -16.77 -6.91
C ARG A 10 -2.66 -16.71 -6.85
N ASP A 11 -3.22 -17.29 -5.84
CA ASP A 11 -4.66 -17.36 -5.54
C ASP A 11 -5.19 -16.06 -4.92
N ASN A 12 -4.31 -15.23 -4.33
CA ASN A 12 -4.64 -13.93 -3.80
C ASN A 12 -3.78 -12.84 -4.46
N TRP A 13 -4.41 -12.06 -5.36
CA TRP A 13 -3.75 -10.98 -6.10
C TRP A 13 -3.11 -9.92 -5.18
N HIS A 14 -3.78 -9.55 -4.09
CA HIS A 14 -3.27 -8.56 -3.16
C HIS A 14 -2.02 -9.05 -2.43
N HIS A 15 -2.02 -10.29 -1.96
CA HIS A 15 -0.82 -10.88 -1.33
C HIS A 15 0.36 -10.90 -2.32
N PHE A 16 0.12 -11.30 -3.57
CA PHE A 16 1.14 -11.25 -4.61
C PHE A 16 1.74 -9.85 -4.77
N LEU A 17 0.90 -8.80 -4.81
CA LEU A 17 1.37 -7.42 -4.94
C LEU A 17 2.21 -7.00 -3.73
N ARG A 18 1.73 -7.24 -2.50
CA ARG A 18 2.42 -6.89 -1.26
C ARG A 18 3.78 -7.56 -1.12
N LEU A 19 3.85 -8.83 -1.45
CA LEU A 19 5.10 -9.60 -1.41
C LEU A 19 6.09 -9.10 -2.46
N ARG A 20 5.59 -8.70 -3.63
CA ARG A 20 6.42 -8.14 -4.68
C ARG A 20 6.96 -6.75 -4.33
N ASP A 21 6.16 -5.91 -3.69
CA ASP A 21 6.62 -4.62 -3.15
C ASP A 21 7.82 -4.85 -2.23
N LEU A 22 7.70 -5.72 -1.24
CA LEU A 22 8.79 -6.04 -0.32
C LEU A 22 10.02 -6.63 -1.03
N GLU A 23 9.83 -7.47 -2.06
CA GLU A 23 10.96 -8.00 -2.83
C GLU A 23 11.76 -6.88 -3.51
N GLN A 24 11.08 -5.89 -4.09
CA GLN A 24 11.74 -4.76 -4.73
C GLN A 24 12.39 -3.81 -3.72
N LEU A 25 11.89 -3.76 -2.48
CA LEU A 25 12.40 -2.92 -1.39
C LEU A 25 13.56 -3.54 -0.60
N LYS A 26 13.93 -4.79 -0.86
CA LYS A 26 14.99 -5.47 -0.08
C LYS A 26 16.29 -4.69 0.03
N GLY A 27 16.69 -3.96 -1.02
CA GLY A 27 17.90 -3.14 -0.98
C GLY A 27 17.82 -1.99 0.04
N HIS A 28 16.62 -1.48 0.31
CA HIS A 28 16.39 -0.45 1.34
C HIS A 28 16.17 -1.03 2.73
N LEU A 29 15.90 -2.32 2.81
CA LEU A 29 15.71 -3.09 4.06
C LEU A 29 16.92 -3.99 4.37
N ASP A 30 18.06 -3.78 3.69
CA ASP A 30 19.32 -4.50 3.97
C ASP A 30 20.02 -3.88 5.19
N LEU A 31 19.41 -4.09 6.34
CA LEU A 31 19.82 -3.60 7.64
C LEU A 31 20.14 -4.78 8.58
N PRO A 32 20.84 -4.53 9.69
CA PRO A 32 21.12 -5.60 10.66
C PRO A 32 19.85 -6.29 11.13
N ARG A 33 19.88 -7.62 11.22
CA ARG A 33 18.73 -8.46 11.61
C ARG A 33 18.12 -8.10 12.96
N ASN A 34 18.95 -7.61 13.88
CA ASN A 34 18.55 -7.13 15.20
C ASN A 34 17.96 -5.70 15.18
N SER A 35 17.76 -5.11 14.00
CA SER A 35 17.03 -3.84 13.88
C SER A 35 15.58 -4.04 14.30
N LYS A 36 15.08 -3.15 15.15
CA LYS A 36 13.67 -3.13 15.56
C LYS A 36 12.84 -2.38 14.54
N VAL A 37 11.80 -3.02 14.03
CA VAL A 37 10.95 -2.52 12.96
C VAL A 37 9.55 -2.24 13.49
N LEU A 38 9.01 -1.05 13.20
CA LEU A 38 7.60 -0.72 13.35
C LEU A 38 6.92 -0.85 11.99
N GLU A 39 5.91 -1.69 11.88
CA GLU A 39 5.06 -1.80 10.70
C GLU A 39 3.73 -1.08 10.94
N LEU A 40 3.47 0.00 10.20
CA LEU A 40 2.22 0.74 10.23
C LEU A 40 1.24 0.13 9.22
N GLY A 41 0.02 -0.16 9.65
CA GLY A 41 -1.03 -0.72 8.81
C GLY A 41 -0.74 -2.18 8.41
N ALA A 42 -0.55 -3.04 9.40
CA ALA A 42 -0.21 -4.46 9.21
C ALA A 42 -1.31 -5.26 8.49
N GLY A 43 -2.57 -4.84 8.58
CA GLY A 43 -3.70 -5.45 7.90
C GLY A 43 -3.83 -6.94 8.19
N ASP A 44 -3.72 -7.76 7.15
CA ASP A 44 -3.81 -9.23 7.24
C ASP A 44 -2.48 -9.93 7.59
N GLY A 45 -1.40 -9.17 7.83
CA GLY A 45 -0.11 -9.68 8.30
C GLY A 45 0.77 -10.34 7.24
N VAL A 46 0.41 -10.26 5.97
CA VAL A 46 1.22 -10.84 4.89
C VAL A 46 2.61 -10.22 4.86
N GLN A 47 2.71 -8.90 4.97
CA GLN A 47 4.00 -8.20 4.99
C GLN A 47 4.72 -8.40 6.31
N THR A 48 4.01 -8.40 7.45
CA THR A 48 4.58 -8.74 8.77
C THR A 48 5.32 -10.07 8.73
N THR A 49 4.70 -11.09 8.12
CA THR A 49 5.31 -12.42 7.99
C THR A 49 6.64 -12.36 7.23
N VAL A 50 6.72 -11.56 6.16
CA VAL A 50 7.97 -11.39 5.40
C VAL A 50 9.00 -10.56 6.16
N LEU A 51 8.57 -9.46 6.79
CA LEU A 51 9.47 -8.63 7.60
C LEU A 51 10.13 -9.45 8.72
N ARG A 52 9.39 -10.36 9.36
CA ARG A 52 9.92 -11.30 10.38
C ARG A 52 10.93 -12.33 9.84
N THR A 53 11.00 -12.51 8.52
CA THR A 53 12.11 -13.28 7.92
C THR A 53 13.40 -12.47 7.78
N LEU A 54 13.28 -11.15 7.75
CA LEU A 54 14.40 -10.21 7.60
C LEU A 54 14.90 -9.69 8.95
N PHE A 55 14.00 -9.47 9.92
CA PHE A 55 14.28 -8.86 11.21
C PHE A 55 13.77 -9.73 12.36
N ASP A 56 14.47 -9.69 13.47
CA ASP A 56 14.14 -10.48 14.66
C ASP A 56 13.06 -9.82 15.53
N ASP A 57 12.90 -8.49 15.45
CA ASP A 57 11.92 -7.71 16.21
C ASP A 57 11.06 -6.84 15.28
N VAL A 58 9.85 -7.31 14.98
CA VAL A 58 8.85 -6.60 14.15
C VAL A 58 7.59 -6.39 14.95
N VAL A 59 7.24 -5.13 15.16
CA VAL A 59 6.04 -4.69 15.88
C VAL A 59 5.00 -4.23 14.87
N PRO A 60 3.96 -5.02 14.60
CA PRO A 60 2.87 -4.62 13.71
C PRO A 60 1.84 -3.78 14.45
N ILE A 61 1.39 -2.67 13.84
CA ILE A 61 0.22 -1.92 14.32
C ILE A 61 -0.82 -1.75 13.21
N ASP A 62 -2.08 -1.66 13.60
CA ASP A 62 -3.18 -1.28 12.72
C ASP A 62 -4.28 -0.61 13.55
N VAL A 63 -5.09 0.26 12.93
CA VAL A 63 -6.28 0.84 13.57
C VAL A 63 -7.44 -0.17 13.61
N ASP A 64 -7.43 -1.17 12.71
CA ASP A 64 -8.44 -2.23 12.64
C ASP A 64 -8.03 -3.42 13.50
N PRO A 65 -8.76 -3.72 14.60
CA PRO A 65 -8.47 -4.86 15.46
C PRO A 65 -8.81 -6.22 14.82
N SER A 66 -9.41 -6.24 13.64
CA SER A 66 -9.85 -7.50 12.98
C SER A 66 -8.69 -8.28 12.34
N GLY A 67 -7.50 -7.69 12.26
CA GLY A 67 -6.31 -8.34 11.72
C GLY A 67 -5.87 -9.53 12.56
N VAL A 68 -5.66 -10.70 11.93
CA VAL A 68 -5.18 -11.93 12.60
C VAL A 68 -3.64 -11.97 12.52
N VAL A 69 -3.00 -10.99 13.15
CA VAL A 69 -1.54 -10.88 13.19
C VAL A 69 -1.06 -11.11 14.62
N GLU A 70 -0.16 -12.06 14.81
CA GLU A 70 0.43 -12.28 16.13
C GLU A 70 1.16 -11.03 16.63
N GLY A 71 0.82 -10.57 17.84
CA GLY A 71 1.43 -9.39 18.44
C GLY A 71 0.96 -8.07 17.83
N LEU A 72 -0.16 -8.05 17.10
CA LEU A 72 -0.77 -6.82 16.61
C LEU A 72 -1.12 -5.90 17.79
N ILE A 73 -0.67 -4.65 17.70
CA ILE A 73 -1.07 -3.58 18.60
C ILE A 73 -2.06 -2.68 17.86
N VAL A 74 -3.23 -2.49 18.46
CA VAL A 74 -4.23 -1.57 17.91
C VAL A 74 -3.82 -0.15 18.28
N ALA A 75 -3.41 0.64 17.27
CA ALA A 75 -2.94 2.01 17.46
C ALA A 75 -3.13 2.84 16.20
N ASP A 76 -3.26 4.16 16.39
CA ASP A 76 -3.22 5.15 15.32
C ASP A 76 -1.77 5.58 15.06
N ALA A 77 -1.41 5.77 13.79
CA ALA A 77 -0.10 6.31 13.42
C ALA A 77 0.13 7.74 13.95
N ALA A 78 -0.94 8.49 14.23
CA ALA A 78 -0.91 9.82 14.81
C ALA A 78 -0.79 9.84 16.36
N ASP A 79 -0.86 8.66 17.01
CA ASP A 79 -0.74 8.51 18.48
C ASP A 79 -0.11 7.14 18.80
N LEU A 80 1.20 7.06 18.66
CA LEU A 80 1.95 5.80 18.79
C LEU A 80 2.26 5.49 20.27
N PRO A 81 1.86 4.31 20.79
CA PRO A 81 2.04 3.93 22.20
C PRO A 81 3.46 3.44 22.49
N PHE A 82 4.48 4.13 21.98
CA PHE A 82 5.88 3.75 22.12
C PHE A 82 6.71 4.91 22.67
N GLU A 83 7.81 4.58 23.32
CA GLU A 83 8.79 5.55 23.79
C GLU A 83 9.56 6.17 22.62
N ASP A 84 10.15 7.35 22.87
CA ASP A 84 11.03 8.03 21.92
C ASP A 84 12.20 7.11 21.53
N ASN A 85 12.66 7.23 20.29
CA ASN A 85 13.84 6.51 19.80
C ASN A 85 13.75 4.97 19.99
N SER A 86 12.58 4.38 19.75
CA SER A 86 12.33 2.95 19.95
C SER A 86 12.69 2.09 18.75
N PHE A 87 12.57 2.62 17.51
CA PHE A 87 12.65 1.84 16.28
C PHE A 87 13.80 2.24 15.38
N ASN A 88 14.45 1.26 14.76
CA ASN A 88 15.49 1.49 13.74
C ASN A 88 14.88 1.70 12.36
N VAL A 89 13.70 1.09 12.12
CA VAL A 89 12.99 1.13 10.84
C VAL A 89 11.52 1.39 11.11
N ILE A 90 10.91 2.27 10.33
CA ILE A 90 9.45 2.41 10.24
C ILE A 90 9.05 2.06 8.82
N PHE A 91 8.17 1.08 8.68
CA PHE A 91 7.70 0.58 7.40
C PHE A 91 6.20 0.78 7.27
N SER A 92 5.73 1.20 6.10
CA SER A 92 4.31 1.16 5.75
C SER A 92 4.10 0.90 4.26
N SER A 93 2.97 0.29 3.93
CA SER A 93 2.65 -0.01 2.53
C SER A 93 1.22 0.33 2.19
N ASN A 94 1.03 1.41 1.44
CA ASN A 94 -0.27 2.01 1.08
C ASN A 94 -1.14 2.26 2.32
N VAL A 95 -0.62 3.01 3.25
CA VAL A 95 -1.26 3.39 4.52
C VAL A 95 -1.39 4.89 4.64
N LEU A 96 -0.30 5.65 4.34
CA LEU A 96 -0.24 7.08 4.64
C LEU A 96 -1.28 7.91 3.88
N GLU A 97 -1.75 7.44 2.74
CA GLU A 97 -2.85 8.06 1.99
C GLU A 97 -4.21 7.96 2.70
N HIS A 98 -4.32 7.12 3.72
CA HIS A 98 -5.53 6.92 4.53
C HIS A 98 -5.47 7.61 5.90
N VAL A 99 -4.31 8.13 6.29
CA VAL A 99 -4.12 8.80 7.57
C VAL A 99 -4.76 10.19 7.52
N GLU A 100 -5.69 10.47 8.44
CA GLU A 100 -6.43 11.73 8.48
C GLU A 100 -5.53 12.89 8.93
N ASP A 101 -4.77 12.71 10.01
CA ASP A 101 -3.79 13.69 10.50
C ASP A 101 -2.37 13.21 10.17
N LEU A 102 -1.96 13.47 8.93
CA LEU A 102 -0.67 13.05 8.44
C LEU A 102 0.51 13.81 9.10
N ASP A 103 0.29 15.06 9.51
CA ASP A 103 1.32 15.85 10.18
C ASP A 103 1.59 15.29 11.59
N ALA A 104 0.55 14.94 12.36
CA ALA A 104 0.70 14.27 13.64
C ALA A 104 1.37 12.88 13.47
N ALA A 105 0.98 12.13 12.45
CA ALA A 105 1.60 10.82 12.18
C ALA A 105 3.10 10.94 11.85
N PHE A 106 3.52 11.93 11.07
CA PHE A 106 4.94 12.16 10.82
C PHE A 106 5.68 12.64 12.08
N ALA A 107 5.05 13.46 12.93
CA ALA A 107 5.65 13.86 14.19
C ALA A 107 5.89 12.64 15.11
N GLU A 108 4.91 11.74 15.22
CA GLU A 108 5.03 10.50 15.98
C GLU A 108 6.07 9.55 15.40
N MET A 109 6.08 9.36 14.08
CA MET A 109 7.12 8.56 13.42
C MET A 109 8.53 9.11 13.69
N LYS A 110 8.72 10.44 13.61
CA LYS A 110 10.01 11.07 13.97
C LYS A 110 10.38 10.83 15.43
N ARG A 111 9.41 10.98 16.33
CA ARG A 111 9.62 10.78 17.76
C ARG A 111 10.08 9.38 18.11
N VAL A 112 9.43 8.37 17.53
CA VAL A 112 9.76 6.96 17.83
C VAL A 112 10.92 6.41 17.02
N LEU A 113 11.37 7.10 15.96
CA LEU A 113 12.52 6.70 15.16
C LEU A 113 13.81 7.00 15.91
N LYS A 114 14.74 6.03 15.94
CA LYS A 114 16.08 6.25 16.50
C LYS A 114 16.91 7.19 15.65
N PRO A 115 17.86 7.90 16.25
CA PRO A 115 18.89 8.63 15.48
C PRO A 115 19.54 7.72 14.45
N GLY A 116 19.60 8.19 13.19
CA GLY A 116 20.10 7.41 12.06
C GLY A 116 19.17 6.30 11.57
N GLY A 117 17.95 6.21 12.10
CA GLY A 117 16.92 5.29 11.63
C GLY A 117 16.37 5.68 10.26
N VAL A 118 15.63 4.78 9.64
CA VAL A 118 15.08 4.94 8.30
C VAL A 118 13.57 4.66 8.27
N MET A 119 12.83 5.45 7.51
CA MET A 119 11.43 5.21 7.19
C MET A 119 11.33 4.74 5.73
N VAL A 120 10.60 3.67 5.50
CA VAL A 120 10.37 3.11 4.16
C VAL A 120 8.86 3.01 3.93
N HIS A 121 8.35 3.83 3.03
CA HIS A 121 6.92 3.89 2.75
C HIS A 121 6.65 3.60 1.28
N THR A 122 5.61 2.83 0.99
CA THR A 122 5.10 2.70 -0.38
C THR A 122 3.72 3.35 -0.47
N MET A 123 3.49 4.06 -1.56
CA MET A 123 2.23 4.78 -1.77
C MET A 123 1.76 4.66 -3.23
N PRO A 124 0.44 4.69 -3.46
CA PRO A 124 -0.10 4.70 -4.81
C PRO A 124 0.32 5.97 -5.56
N THR A 125 0.39 5.86 -6.88
CA THR A 125 0.75 6.98 -7.76
C THR A 125 -0.47 7.54 -8.50
N SER A 126 -0.31 8.73 -9.08
CA SER A 126 -1.32 9.29 -10.01
C SER A 126 -1.62 8.34 -11.17
N ILE A 127 -0.64 7.55 -11.63
CA ILE A 127 -0.82 6.54 -12.69
C ILE A 127 -1.75 5.42 -12.21
N TRP A 128 -1.60 4.94 -10.98
CA TRP A 128 -2.51 3.95 -10.40
C TRP A 128 -3.95 4.47 -10.40
N LYS A 129 -4.15 5.73 -9.97
CA LYS A 129 -5.47 6.35 -9.96
C LYS A 129 -6.05 6.52 -11.36
N LEU A 130 -5.23 6.92 -12.32
CA LEU A 130 -5.65 7.03 -13.71
C LEU A 130 -6.09 5.68 -14.28
N ILE A 131 -5.31 4.62 -14.02
CA ILE A 131 -5.66 3.25 -14.41
C ILE A 131 -6.97 2.81 -13.74
N GLN A 132 -7.17 3.15 -12.47
CA GLN A 132 -8.41 2.86 -11.74
C GLN A 132 -9.61 3.52 -12.44
N LEU A 133 -9.51 4.79 -12.79
CA LEU A 133 -10.57 5.53 -13.47
C LEU A 133 -10.89 4.93 -14.85
N LEU A 134 -9.86 4.64 -15.64
CA LEU A 134 -10.05 4.13 -17.02
C LEU A 134 -10.56 2.68 -17.05
N LEU A 135 -10.11 1.82 -16.13
CA LEU A 135 -10.47 0.42 -16.14
C LEU A 135 -11.72 0.06 -15.34
N ARG A 136 -12.26 0.98 -14.52
CA ARG A 136 -13.47 0.70 -13.73
C ARG A 136 -14.66 0.27 -14.57
N PRO A 137 -15.02 0.97 -15.67
CA PRO A 137 -16.13 0.56 -16.52
C PRO A 137 -15.92 -0.84 -17.12
N VAL A 138 -14.70 -1.11 -17.59
CA VAL A 138 -14.33 -2.42 -18.17
C VAL A 138 -14.44 -3.54 -17.12
N ALA A 139 -13.91 -3.32 -15.93
CA ALA A 139 -14.00 -4.28 -14.84
C ALA A 139 -15.45 -4.59 -14.43
N SER A 140 -16.29 -3.56 -14.42
CA SER A 140 -17.71 -3.70 -14.13
C SER A 140 -18.43 -4.49 -15.22
N LEU A 141 -18.14 -4.22 -16.49
CA LEU A 141 -18.69 -4.96 -17.62
C LEU A 141 -18.30 -6.45 -17.56
N VAL A 142 -17.01 -6.73 -17.31
CA VAL A 142 -16.50 -8.11 -17.16
C VAL A 142 -17.22 -8.84 -16.02
N LYS A 143 -17.46 -8.18 -14.87
CA LYS A 143 -18.22 -8.75 -13.76
C LYS A 143 -19.67 -9.06 -14.14
N ILE A 144 -20.32 -8.17 -14.88
CA ILE A 144 -21.70 -8.37 -15.36
C ILE A 144 -21.75 -9.55 -16.33
N VAL A 145 -20.86 -9.61 -17.31
CA VAL A 145 -20.80 -10.69 -18.29
C VAL A 145 -20.57 -12.04 -17.59
N LYS A 146 -19.61 -12.11 -16.65
CA LYS A 146 -19.37 -13.33 -15.87
C LYS A 146 -20.57 -13.81 -15.06
N ARG A 147 -21.48 -12.90 -14.65
CA ARG A 147 -22.73 -13.25 -13.95
C ARG A 147 -23.81 -13.75 -14.90
N LEU A 148 -23.84 -13.23 -16.13
CA LEU A 148 -24.88 -13.56 -17.11
C LEU A 148 -24.55 -14.84 -17.93
N VAL A 149 -23.28 -15.21 -18.04
CA VAL A 149 -22.83 -16.40 -18.79
C VAL A 149 -22.30 -17.45 -17.80
N PRO A 150 -23.12 -18.45 -17.42
CA PRO A 150 -22.66 -19.55 -16.56
C PRO A 150 -21.57 -20.35 -17.29
N GLY A 151 -20.40 -20.47 -16.67
CA GLY A 151 -19.25 -21.20 -17.24
C GLY A 151 -18.04 -20.32 -17.57
N LEU A 152 -18.18 -19.01 -17.76
CA LEU A 152 -17.04 -18.11 -17.94
C LEU A 152 -16.33 -17.76 -16.60
N GLY A 153 -16.84 -18.22 -15.48
CA GLY A 153 -16.45 -17.81 -14.12
C GLY A 153 -15.66 -18.83 -13.31
N LYS A 154 -15.06 -19.87 -13.91
CA LYS A 154 -14.14 -20.76 -13.17
C LYS A 154 -12.73 -20.15 -13.13
N SER A 155 -12.58 -19.07 -12.40
CA SER A 155 -11.30 -18.64 -11.84
C SER A 155 -11.32 -19.02 -10.36
N SER A 156 -10.46 -19.92 -9.98
CA SER A 156 -10.20 -20.33 -8.61
C SER A 156 -9.55 -19.14 -7.88
N GLY A 157 -10.36 -18.40 -7.14
CA GLY A 157 -9.92 -17.31 -6.29
C GLY A 157 -11.15 -16.71 -5.65
N ARG A 158 -11.39 -17.08 -4.39
CA ARG A 158 -12.38 -16.41 -3.54
C ARG A 158 -11.92 -14.96 -3.45
N ALA A 159 -12.63 -14.04 -4.09
CA ALA A 159 -12.38 -12.62 -3.91
C ALA A 159 -12.58 -12.33 -2.41
N VAL A 160 -11.48 -12.14 -1.71
CA VAL A 160 -11.49 -11.59 -0.37
C VAL A 160 -12.00 -10.16 -0.53
N PRO A 161 -13.03 -9.74 0.20
CA PRO A 161 -13.47 -8.35 0.18
C PRO A 161 -12.28 -7.48 0.56
N LEU A 162 -12.07 -6.38 -0.15
CA LEU A 162 -11.14 -5.33 0.25
C LEU A 162 -11.61 -4.79 1.60
N SER A 163 -11.01 -5.25 2.69
CA SER A 163 -11.33 -4.84 4.05
C SER A 163 -10.44 -3.66 4.48
N HIS A 164 -10.34 -2.61 3.69
CA HIS A 164 -9.83 -1.35 4.17
C HIS A 164 -10.81 -0.25 3.79
N GLY A 165 -11.63 0.15 4.78
CA GLY A 165 -12.27 1.47 4.82
C GLY A 165 -13.38 1.77 3.82
N GLU A 166 -13.69 0.89 2.87
CA GLU A 166 -14.79 1.08 1.94
C GLU A 166 -16.07 0.42 2.44
N SER A 167 -16.74 1.04 3.39
CA SER A 167 -18.19 0.87 3.45
C SER A 167 -18.77 1.50 2.18
N PRO A 168 -19.25 0.73 1.19
CA PRO A 168 -19.96 1.32 0.08
C PRO A 168 -21.20 1.97 0.68
N ARG A 169 -21.28 3.29 0.67
CA ARG A 169 -22.58 3.96 0.75
C ARG A 169 -23.34 3.53 -0.49
N VAL A 170 -23.98 2.37 -0.38
CA VAL A 170 -24.83 1.84 -1.46
C VAL A 170 -25.91 2.85 -1.65
N SER A 171 -25.75 3.69 -2.67
CA SER A 171 -26.82 4.57 -3.12
C SER A 171 -28.04 3.69 -3.40
N ARG A 172 -29.12 3.89 -2.65
CA ARG A 172 -30.37 3.14 -2.83
C ARG A 172 -31.04 3.40 -4.18
N SER A 173 -30.61 4.44 -4.91
CA SER A 173 -31.15 4.80 -6.22
C SER A 173 -30.51 3.98 -7.36
N LEU A 174 -31.30 3.67 -8.40
CA LEU A 174 -30.79 3.03 -9.62
C LEU A 174 -29.66 3.83 -10.28
N VAL A 175 -29.80 5.15 -10.29
CA VAL A 175 -28.78 6.07 -10.84
C VAL A 175 -27.46 5.93 -10.07
N GLY A 176 -27.51 5.91 -8.74
CA GLY A 176 -26.31 5.72 -7.93
C GLY A 176 -25.64 4.35 -8.13
N ARG A 177 -26.41 3.29 -8.40
CA ARG A 177 -25.86 1.97 -8.74
C ARG A 177 -25.16 1.99 -10.10
N VAL A 178 -25.72 2.66 -11.09
CA VAL A 178 -25.12 2.79 -12.43
C VAL A 178 -23.85 3.64 -12.36
N ILE A 179 -23.88 4.77 -11.64
CA ILE A 179 -22.69 5.60 -11.43
C ILE A 179 -21.59 4.77 -10.76
N GLY A 180 -21.89 4.00 -9.72
CA GLY A 180 -20.91 3.14 -9.02
C GLY A 180 -20.30 2.02 -9.89
N LEU A 181 -20.94 1.67 -11.01
CA LEU A 181 -20.36 0.75 -12.00
C LEU A 181 -19.29 1.41 -12.88
N VAL A 182 -19.38 2.71 -13.08
CA VAL A 182 -18.53 3.47 -14.01
C VAL A 182 -17.47 4.26 -13.27
N VAL A 183 -17.84 4.90 -12.15
CA VAL A 183 -16.96 5.75 -11.34
C VAL A 183 -16.44 4.94 -10.16
N PRO A 184 -15.11 4.83 -9.97
CA PRO A 184 -14.55 4.19 -8.78
C PRO A 184 -14.84 5.04 -7.53
N THR A 185 -14.67 4.44 -6.36
CA THR A 185 -14.65 5.17 -5.09
C THR A 185 -13.40 6.04 -4.99
N ILE A 186 -13.48 7.10 -4.21
CA ILE A 186 -12.32 7.89 -3.82
C ILE A 186 -11.48 7.01 -2.87
N HIS A 187 -10.16 7.04 -3.04
CA HIS A 187 -9.22 6.29 -2.24
C HIS A 187 -8.41 7.27 -1.37
N GLY A 188 -8.23 6.96 -0.10
CA GLY A 188 -7.59 7.87 0.84
C GLY A 188 -8.52 8.99 1.35
N THR A 189 -7.92 10.06 1.84
CA THR A 189 -8.61 11.20 2.49
C THR A 189 -9.04 12.31 1.53
N SER A 190 -8.79 12.15 0.24
CA SER A 190 -9.08 13.16 -0.80
C SER A 190 -10.57 13.45 -0.95
N GLY A 191 -10.93 14.70 -1.23
CA GLY A 191 -12.32 15.12 -1.43
C GLY A 191 -12.94 14.73 -2.78
N ASN A 192 -12.12 14.52 -3.82
CA ASN A 192 -12.56 14.16 -5.18
C ASN A 192 -11.42 13.50 -5.99
N HIS A 193 -11.77 12.95 -7.18
CA HIS A 193 -10.80 12.22 -8.02
C HIS A 193 -9.68 13.10 -8.59
N ILE A 194 -9.91 14.40 -8.79
CA ILE A 194 -8.87 15.30 -9.32
C ILE A 194 -7.88 15.64 -8.21
N SER A 195 -8.37 15.95 -6.99
CA SER A 195 -7.48 16.16 -5.85
C SER A 195 -6.65 14.93 -5.56
N GLU A 196 -7.25 13.74 -5.63
CA GLU A 196 -6.56 12.47 -5.43
C GLU A 196 -5.45 12.22 -6.48
N LEU A 197 -5.69 12.56 -7.75
CA LEU A 197 -4.65 12.49 -8.78
C LEU A 197 -3.45 13.40 -8.48
N ILE A 198 -3.71 14.59 -7.93
CA ILE A 198 -2.66 15.54 -7.56
C ILE A 198 -1.94 15.07 -6.30
N GLU A 199 -2.67 14.62 -5.29
CA GLU A 199 -2.14 14.18 -4.00
C GLU A 199 -1.26 12.94 -4.13
N PHE A 200 -1.58 12.03 -5.05
CA PHE A 200 -0.78 10.83 -5.33
C PHE A 200 0.43 11.10 -6.22
N SER A 201 0.67 12.35 -6.61
CA SER A 201 1.88 12.69 -7.37
C SER A 201 3.13 12.66 -6.47
N ALA A 202 4.26 12.25 -7.05
CA ALA A 202 5.54 12.26 -6.34
C ALA A 202 5.90 13.65 -5.81
N ARG A 203 5.52 14.73 -6.52
CA ARG A 203 5.75 16.11 -6.06
C ARG A 203 4.92 16.47 -4.84
N SER A 204 3.69 15.97 -4.74
CA SER A 204 2.84 16.21 -3.58
C SER A 204 3.42 15.53 -2.35
N TRP A 205 3.84 14.28 -2.46
CA TRP A 205 4.49 13.56 -1.37
C TRP A 205 5.80 14.22 -0.95
N GLN A 206 6.65 14.62 -1.91
CA GLN A 206 7.88 15.34 -1.61
C GLN A 206 7.62 16.59 -0.78
N ARG A 207 6.64 17.42 -1.16
CA ARG A 207 6.29 18.62 -0.39
C ARG A 207 5.84 18.31 1.04
N LYS A 208 5.07 17.23 1.23
CA LYS A 208 4.64 16.81 2.57
C LYS A 208 5.85 16.44 3.43
N PHE A 209 6.83 15.71 2.87
CA PHE A 209 8.08 15.38 3.57
C PHE A 209 8.90 16.62 3.89
N ASP A 210 9.05 17.54 2.93
CA ASP A 210 9.79 18.78 3.13
C ASP A 210 9.19 19.66 4.23
N VAL A 211 7.85 19.75 4.29
CA VAL A 211 7.12 20.53 5.33
C VAL A 211 7.41 20.00 6.73
N VAL A 212 7.45 18.69 6.92
CA VAL A 212 7.72 18.08 8.23
C VAL A 212 9.21 17.90 8.51
N GLY A 213 10.09 18.35 7.60
CA GLY A 213 11.54 18.31 7.76
C GLY A 213 12.15 16.92 7.61
N LEU A 214 11.51 16.02 6.88
CA LEU A 214 12.06 14.72 6.54
C LEU A 214 12.91 14.82 5.27
N GLU A 215 14.08 14.18 5.26
CA GLU A 215 14.97 14.13 4.11
C GLU A 215 14.69 12.90 3.25
N LEU A 216 14.41 13.10 1.95
CA LEU A 216 14.22 12.01 1.00
C LEU A 216 15.57 11.49 0.52
N LYS A 217 15.95 10.27 0.94
CA LYS A 217 17.19 9.57 0.53
C LYS A 217 17.01 8.78 -0.76
N GLY A 218 15.80 8.32 -1.06
CA GLY A 218 15.52 7.54 -2.26
C GLY A 218 14.04 7.55 -2.62
N SER A 219 13.76 7.44 -3.91
CA SER A 219 12.40 7.32 -4.42
C SER A 219 12.37 6.40 -5.63
N ASP A 220 11.90 5.17 -5.44
CA ASP A 220 11.92 4.14 -6.46
C ASP A 220 10.53 3.84 -7.02
N PRO A 221 10.38 3.90 -8.34
CA PRO A 221 9.18 3.39 -8.97
C PRO A 221 9.15 1.89 -8.88
N LEU A 222 8.10 1.34 -8.31
CA LEU A 222 7.86 -0.08 -8.30
C LEU A 222 7.20 -0.51 -9.62
N TYR A 223 6.55 -1.66 -9.67
CA TYR A 223 5.98 -2.15 -10.92
C TYR A 223 4.61 -1.54 -11.24
N LEU A 224 4.18 -1.72 -12.49
CA LEU A 224 2.86 -1.32 -12.96
C LEU A 224 1.82 -2.42 -12.67
N HIS A 225 0.75 -2.09 -11.98
CA HIS A 225 -0.38 -2.99 -11.77
C HIS A 225 -1.74 -2.28 -11.89
N SER A 226 -2.78 -3.07 -12.07
CA SER A 226 -4.17 -2.59 -12.02
C SER A 226 -4.79 -2.98 -10.69
N PRO A 227 -5.61 -2.12 -10.06
CA PRO A 227 -6.40 -2.49 -8.89
C PRO A 227 -7.47 -3.54 -9.22
N TYR A 228 -7.76 -3.74 -10.50
CA TYR A 228 -8.63 -4.80 -11.00
C TYR A 228 -7.78 -5.89 -11.61
N ASP A 229 -7.97 -7.13 -11.21
CA ASP A 229 -7.25 -8.29 -11.78
C ASP A 229 -7.64 -8.53 -13.26
N LEU A 230 -7.33 -7.55 -14.11
CA LEU A 230 -7.61 -7.56 -15.55
C LEU A 230 -6.37 -7.88 -16.39
N MET A 231 -5.19 -7.88 -15.80
CA MET A 231 -3.93 -8.13 -16.51
C MET A 231 -3.38 -9.52 -16.17
N PRO A 232 -2.99 -10.33 -17.17
CA PRO A 232 -2.43 -11.65 -16.92
C PRO A 232 -1.15 -11.60 -16.08
N TYR A 233 -0.98 -12.50 -15.12
CA TYR A 233 0.25 -12.68 -14.31
C TYR A 233 1.51 -12.87 -15.18
N ARG A 234 1.35 -13.36 -16.39
CA ARG A 234 2.45 -13.68 -17.34
C ARG A 234 3.25 -12.47 -17.83
N LEU A 235 2.75 -11.24 -17.60
CA LEU A 235 3.41 -10.02 -18.07
C LEU A 235 4.24 -9.32 -16.98
N VAL A 236 4.70 -10.03 -15.96
CA VAL A 236 5.48 -9.44 -14.84
C VAL A 236 6.69 -8.66 -15.34
N GLY A 237 7.50 -9.23 -16.26
CA GLY A 237 8.67 -8.53 -16.79
C GLY A 237 8.36 -7.26 -17.55
N VAL A 238 7.25 -7.21 -18.30
CA VAL A 238 6.79 -6.00 -19.00
C VAL A 238 6.34 -4.93 -17.98
N ARG A 239 5.64 -5.34 -16.94
CA ARG A 239 5.19 -4.44 -15.86
C ARG A 239 6.36 -3.85 -15.11
N ASP A 240 7.39 -4.64 -14.81
CA ASP A 240 8.62 -4.17 -14.17
C ASP A 240 9.37 -3.18 -15.06
N LEU A 241 9.45 -3.47 -16.38
CA LEU A 241 10.06 -2.56 -17.32
C LEU A 241 9.31 -1.22 -17.39
N LEU A 242 7.99 -1.24 -17.47
CA LEU A 242 7.16 -0.03 -17.46
C LEU A 242 7.32 0.74 -16.14
N GLY A 243 7.37 0.03 -15.00
CA GLY A 243 7.67 0.63 -13.71
C GLY A 243 9.00 1.38 -13.72
N LYS A 244 10.08 0.74 -14.18
CA LYS A 244 11.42 1.35 -14.30
C LYS A 244 11.45 2.56 -15.24
N LEU A 245 10.58 2.61 -16.24
CA LEU A 245 10.41 3.76 -17.13
C LEU A 245 9.53 4.87 -16.50
N GLY A 246 9.12 4.73 -15.24
CA GLY A 246 8.32 5.72 -14.51
C GLY A 246 6.79 5.50 -14.58
N PHE A 247 6.32 4.52 -15.37
CA PHE A 247 4.91 4.12 -15.40
C PHE A 247 4.63 3.11 -14.29
N CYS A 248 4.66 3.55 -13.05
CA CYS A 248 4.46 2.71 -11.86
C CYS A 248 3.13 3.00 -11.18
N SER A 249 2.51 1.96 -10.61
CA SER A 249 1.29 2.08 -9.82
C SER A 249 1.57 2.39 -8.35
N VAL A 250 2.74 2.00 -7.87
CA VAL A 250 3.22 2.22 -6.51
C VAL A 250 4.63 2.79 -6.58
N ARG A 251 4.93 3.70 -5.68
CA ARG A 251 6.26 4.28 -5.51
C ARG A 251 6.71 4.12 -4.08
N ALA A 252 7.95 3.70 -3.91
CA ALA A 252 8.62 3.67 -2.62
C ALA A 252 9.30 5.01 -2.34
N TYR A 253 9.34 5.37 -1.05
CA TYR A 253 10.05 6.52 -0.52
C TYR A 253 10.87 6.08 0.69
N VAL A 254 12.14 6.44 0.67
CA VAL A 254 13.07 6.19 1.77
C VAL A 254 13.43 7.52 2.39
N LEU A 255 13.09 7.67 3.66
CA LEU A 255 13.19 8.93 4.39
C LEU A 255 14.07 8.76 5.63
N THR A 256 14.70 9.83 6.04
CA THR A 256 15.42 9.95 7.31
C THR A 256 15.04 11.24 8.01
N ASP A 257 15.17 11.27 9.32
CA ASP A 257 15.13 12.50 10.08
C ASP A 257 16.55 13.08 10.16
N PRO A 258 16.83 14.24 9.54
CA PRO A 258 18.16 14.85 9.59
C PRO A 258 18.49 15.47 10.95
N THR A 259 17.50 15.57 11.85
CA THR A 259 17.65 16.17 13.18
C THR A 259 17.92 15.14 14.29
N GLY A 260 17.83 13.85 13.97
CA GLY A 260 18.02 12.72 14.87
C GLY A 260 19.43 12.13 14.89
#